data_4863de4f4b8f1278afea888184fb6133
#
_entry.id   4863de4f4b8f1278afea888184fb6133
#
_cell.length_a   1.000
_cell.length_b   1.000
_cell.length_c   1.000
_cell.angle_alpha   90.00
_cell.angle_beta   90.00
_cell.angle_gamma   90.00
#
_symmetry.space_group_name_H-M   'P 1'
#
loop_
_entity.id
_entity.type
_entity.pdbx_description
1 polymer ?
#
loop_
_entity_poly.entity_id
_entity_poly.type
_entity_poly.pdbx_seq_one_letter_code
_entity_poly.pdbx_strand_id
1 'polypeptide(L)'
;LLIKRGIKKGDKVAILMMNCLEWLPIYFGVLKTGALAVPLNFRYSSDEIEYCVNLAEADVLVFGDAFIGRVEEIAERISKGRLLIYVGEGCPSFADDYNSLSANCSSMPPRIVLSDDDDAAIYFSSGTTGFPKAILHKHRSLVHSCKVEQYHHGQQKDDVFLCIPPLYHTGA
;
A
#
# COMPACT_ATOMS: atom_id res chain seq x y z
N LEU A 1 0.36 -11.57 -8.79
CA LEU A 1 0.98 -11.95 -7.53
C LEU A 1 -0.08 -12.12 -6.42
N LEU A 2 -0.71 -11.06 -5.93
CA LEU A 2 -1.60 -11.07 -4.76
C LEU A 2 -2.72 -12.13 -4.84
N ILE A 3 -3.42 -12.23 -5.97
CA ILE A 3 -4.47 -13.25 -6.18
C ILE A 3 -3.92 -14.68 -6.06
N LYS A 4 -2.72 -14.96 -6.58
CA LYS A 4 -2.07 -16.27 -6.41
C LYS A 4 -1.75 -16.59 -4.95
N ARG A 5 -1.62 -15.58 -4.11
CA ARG A 5 -1.41 -15.69 -2.66
C ARG A 5 -2.71 -15.68 -1.86
N GLY A 6 -3.86 -15.74 -2.54
CA GLY A 6 -5.18 -15.86 -1.90
C GLY A 6 -5.83 -14.53 -1.52
N ILE A 7 -5.22 -13.37 -1.87
CA ILE A 7 -5.79 -12.04 -1.62
C ILE A 7 -7.04 -11.84 -2.47
N LYS A 8 -8.10 -11.37 -1.85
CA LYS A 8 -9.45 -11.20 -2.39
C LYS A 8 -9.89 -9.74 -2.29
N LYS A 9 -11.01 -9.44 -2.93
CA LYS A 9 -11.73 -8.18 -2.75
C LYS A 9 -12.09 -7.98 -1.26
N GLY A 10 -11.72 -6.81 -0.72
CA GLY A 10 -11.92 -6.43 0.68
C GLY A 10 -10.75 -6.74 1.62
N ASP A 11 -9.79 -7.58 1.21
CA ASP A 11 -8.55 -7.78 1.96
C ASP A 11 -7.72 -6.49 1.96
N LYS A 12 -6.76 -6.33 2.87
CA LYS A 12 -5.97 -5.11 3.02
C LYS A 12 -4.49 -5.40 2.86
N VAL A 13 -3.83 -4.53 2.09
CA VAL A 13 -2.39 -4.62 1.81
C VAL A 13 -1.70 -3.35 2.30
N ALA A 14 -0.96 -3.47 3.39
CA ALA A 14 -0.13 -2.39 3.91
C ALA A 14 1.13 -2.20 3.05
N ILE A 15 1.50 -0.93 2.81
CA ILE A 15 2.64 -0.53 1.98
C ILE A 15 3.53 0.39 2.80
N LEU A 16 4.72 -0.09 3.19
CA LEU A 16 5.72 0.63 3.96
C LEU A 16 7.00 0.78 3.13
N MET A 17 7.04 1.78 2.27
CA MET A 17 8.14 1.96 1.33
C MET A 17 8.48 3.45 1.16
N MET A 18 9.75 3.75 0.87
CA MET A 18 10.13 5.04 0.29
C MET A 18 9.59 5.16 -1.12
N ASN A 19 9.57 6.39 -1.67
CA ASN A 19 9.25 6.58 -3.08
C ASN A 19 10.25 5.80 -3.95
N CYS A 20 9.78 4.84 -4.74
CA CYS A 20 10.56 4.02 -5.66
C CYS A 20 9.68 3.61 -6.86
N LEU A 21 10.30 2.99 -7.86
CA LEU A 21 9.60 2.59 -9.09
C LEU A 21 8.49 1.56 -8.84
N GLU A 22 8.63 0.72 -7.84
CA GLU A 22 7.70 -0.36 -7.51
C GLU A 22 6.47 0.15 -6.75
N TRP A 23 6.54 1.34 -6.14
CA TRP A 23 5.48 1.83 -5.25
C TRP A 23 4.12 1.96 -5.95
N LEU A 24 4.07 2.69 -7.07
CA LEU A 24 2.82 2.88 -7.81
C LEU A 24 2.29 1.59 -8.46
N PRO A 25 3.13 0.75 -9.11
CA PRO A 25 2.71 -0.57 -9.57
C PRO A 25 2.11 -1.45 -8.47
N ILE A 26 2.67 -1.44 -7.27
CA ILE A 26 2.13 -2.19 -6.12
C ILE A 26 0.78 -1.60 -5.70
N TYR A 27 0.70 -0.29 -5.49
CA TYR A 27 -0.52 0.39 -5.08
C TYR A 27 -1.69 0.12 -6.04
N PHE A 28 -1.49 0.36 -7.34
CA PHE A 28 -2.51 0.08 -8.34
C PHE A 28 -2.76 -1.41 -8.56
N GLY A 29 -1.74 -2.24 -8.34
CA GLY A 29 -1.88 -3.69 -8.33
C GLY A 29 -2.84 -4.16 -7.24
N VAL A 30 -2.73 -3.60 -6.04
CA VAL A 30 -3.66 -3.85 -4.91
C VAL A 30 -5.08 -3.44 -5.31
N LEU A 31 -5.29 -2.19 -5.75
CA LEU A 31 -6.61 -1.69 -6.14
C LEU A 31 -7.27 -2.55 -7.22
N LYS A 32 -6.51 -3.01 -8.22
CA LYS A 32 -7.03 -3.89 -9.29
C LYS A 32 -7.50 -5.26 -8.78
N THR A 33 -7.07 -5.71 -7.63
CA THR A 33 -7.58 -6.96 -7.01
C THR A 33 -8.85 -6.74 -6.21
N GLY A 34 -9.28 -5.49 -6.03
CA GLY A 34 -10.37 -5.11 -5.13
C GLY A 34 -9.98 -5.15 -3.65
N ALA A 35 -8.71 -5.38 -3.35
CA ALA A 35 -8.17 -5.20 -2.02
C ALA A 35 -7.94 -3.70 -1.73
N LEU A 36 -7.92 -3.34 -0.45
CA LEU A 36 -7.67 -1.98 -0.01
C LEU A 36 -6.16 -1.75 0.13
N ALA A 37 -5.67 -0.65 -0.44
CA ALA A 37 -4.31 -0.19 -0.17
C ALA A 37 -4.24 0.54 1.18
N VAL A 38 -3.21 0.23 1.96
CA VAL A 38 -2.98 0.83 3.28
C VAL A 38 -1.57 1.43 3.32
N PRO A 39 -1.38 2.62 2.71
CA PRO A 39 -0.08 3.29 2.72
C PRO A 39 0.30 3.71 4.14
N LEU A 40 1.52 3.33 4.58
CA LEU A 40 2.04 3.66 5.90
C LEU A 40 3.11 4.75 5.80
N ASN A 41 3.12 5.63 6.80
CA ASN A 41 4.13 6.66 6.91
C ASN A 41 5.51 6.03 7.17
N PHE A 42 6.47 6.31 6.31
CA PHE A 42 7.84 5.80 6.42
C PHE A 42 8.58 6.26 7.69
N ARG A 43 8.03 7.25 8.42
CA ARG A 43 8.59 7.74 9.69
C ARG A 43 8.09 6.97 10.91
N TYR A 44 7.12 6.07 10.74
CA TYR A 44 6.59 5.30 11.86
C TYR A 44 7.67 4.44 12.53
N SER A 45 7.64 4.41 13.85
CA SER A 45 8.38 3.45 14.66
C SER A 45 7.82 2.03 14.47
N SER A 46 8.55 1.02 14.95
CA SER A 46 8.09 -0.37 14.93
C SER A 46 6.71 -0.53 15.59
N ASP A 47 6.49 0.10 16.74
CA ASP A 47 5.22 0.03 17.47
C ASP A 47 4.07 0.71 16.72
N GLU A 48 4.34 1.84 16.03
CA GLU A 48 3.33 2.52 15.20
C GLU A 48 3.01 1.69 13.95
N ILE A 49 3.99 1.03 13.34
CA ILE A 49 3.79 0.10 12.20
C ILE A 49 2.90 -1.06 12.66
N GLU A 50 3.24 -1.71 13.77
CA GLU A 50 2.44 -2.80 14.35
C GLU A 50 1.01 -2.35 14.64
N TYR A 51 0.84 -1.20 15.28
CA TYR A 51 -0.46 -0.62 15.57
C TYR A 51 -1.29 -0.40 14.30
N CYS A 52 -0.71 0.24 13.27
CA CYS A 52 -1.42 0.53 12.03
C CYS A 52 -1.79 -0.74 11.25
N VAL A 53 -0.89 -1.72 11.17
CA VAL A 53 -1.11 -3.02 10.51
C VAL A 53 -2.22 -3.80 11.22
N ASN A 54 -2.25 -3.77 12.55
CA ASN A 54 -3.28 -4.42 13.35
C ASN A 54 -4.62 -3.69 13.27
N LEU A 55 -4.63 -2.35 13.37
CA LEU A 55 -5.86 -1.55 13.28
C LEU A 55 -6.52 -1.66 11.90
N ALA A 56 -5.72 -1.69 10.84
CA ALA A 56 -6.22 -1.91 9.49
C ALA A 56 -6.63 -3.36 9.23
N GLU A 57 -6.29 -4.30 10.11
CA GLU A 57 -6.44 -5.74 9.87
C GLU A 57 -5.79 -6.15 8.53
N ALA A 58 -4.57 -5.65 8.28
CA ALA A 58 -3.89 -5.90 7.02
C ALA A 58 -3.53 -7.38 6.86
N ASP A 59 -3.81 -7.94 5.69
CA ASP A 59 -3.50 -9.35 5.35
C ASP A 59 -2.08 -9.50 4.81
N VAL A 60 -1.54 -8.41 4.25
CA VAL A 60 -0.20 -8.34 3.68
C VAL A 60 0.49 -7.07 4.17
N LEU A 61 1.80 -7.17 4.46
CA LEU A 61 2.70 -6.03 4.59
C LEU A 61 3.76 -6.11 3.50
N VAL A 62 3.76 -5.14 2.59
CA VAL A 62 4.83 -4.92 1.61
C VAL A 62 5.77 -3.86 2.15
N PHE A 63 7.07 -4.13 2.22
CA PHE A 63 8.03 -3.19 2.78
C PHE A 63 9.35 -3.16 2.00
N GLY A 64 10.01 -2.00 2.02
CA GLY A 64 11.29 -1.77 1.37
C GLY A 64 12.49 -1.94 2.31
N ASP A 65 13.70 -1.89 1.76
CA ASP A 65 14.99 -2.11 2.42
C ASP A 65 15.23 -1.20 3.65
N ALA A 66 14.84 0.05 3.57
CA ALA A 66 14.98 1.01 4.68
C ALA A 66 14.21 0.61 5.96
N PHE A 67 13.35 -0.42 5.87
CA PHE A 67 12.44 -0.82 6.96
C PHE A 67 12.73 -2.21 7.52
N ILE A 68 13.73 -2.93 7.01
CA ILE A 68 14.07 -4.30 7.46
C ILE A 68 14.13 -4.37 8.98
N GLY A 69 14.97 -3.56 9.64
CA GLY A 69 15.14 -3.62 11.08
C GLY A 69 13.86 -3.36 11.88
N ARG A 70 13.03 -2.37 11.44
CA ARG A 70 11.76 -2.08 12.10
C ARG A 70 10.72 -3.18 11.92
N VAL A 71 10.69 -3.81 10.74
CA VAL A 71 9.76 -4.92 10.46
C VAL A 71 10.24 -6.20 11.16
N GLU A 72 11.55 -6.47 11.18
CA GLU A 72 12.13 -7.61 11.88
C GLU A 72 11.80 -7.62 13.38
N GLU A 73 11.88 -6.45 14.02
CA GLU A 73 11.55 -6.28 15.45
C GLU A 73 10.12 -6.70 15.79
N ILE A 74 9.18 -6.53 14.84
CA ILE A 74 7.76 -6.84 15.06
C ILE A 74 7.28 -8.09 14.29
N ALA A 75 8.14 -8.70 13.47
CA ALA A 75 7.76 -9.77 12.54
C ALA A 75 7.01 -10.93 13.22
N GLU A 76 7.49 -11.41 14.36
CA GLU A 76 6.84 -12.50 15.11
C GLU A 76 5.44 -12.11 15.63
N ARG A 77 5.23 -10.83 15.94
CA ARG A 77 3.96 -10.31 16.45
C ARG A 77 2.93 -10.09 15.38
N ILE A 78 3.38 -9.69 14.17
CA ILE A 78 2.48 -9.39 13.05
C ILE A 78 2.34 -10.51 12.01
N SER A 79 3.23 -11.51 11.99
CA SER A 79 3.25 -12.56 10.95
C SER A 79 2.15 -13.60 11.08
N LYS A 80 1.46 -13.68 12.22
CA LYS A 80 0.36 -14.63 12.39
C LYS A 80 -0.80 -14.31 11.43
N GLY A 81 -0.90 -15.10 10.36
CA GLY A 81 -1.93 -14.95 9.34
C GLY A 81 -1.69 -13.86 8.31
N ARG A 82 -0.50 -13.23 8.29
CA ARG A 82 -0.11 -12.20 7.32
C ARG A 82 1.05 -12.64 6.44
N LEU A 83 1.04 -12.14 5.23
CA LEU A 83 2.14 -12.29 4.27
C LEU A 83 3.06 -11.07 4.37
N LEU A 84 4.35 -11.30 4.60
CA LEU A 84 5.39 -10.28 4.57
C LEU A 84 6.09 -10.34 3.21
N ILE A 85 6.04 -9.27 2.42
CA ILE A 85 6.65 -9.18 1.10
C ILE A 85 7.72 -8.09 1.12
N TYR A 86 8.94 -8.46 0.80
CA TYR A 86 10.07 -7.55 0.74
C TYR A 86 10.33 -7.06 -0.69
N VAL A 87 10.57 -5.75 -0.84
CA VAL A 87 10.95 -5.09 -2.08
C VAL A 87 12.34 -4.49 -1.95
N GLY A 88 13.31 -5.05 -2.64
CA GLY A 88 14.71 -4.63 -2.59
C GLY A 88 15.66 -5.75 -2.97
N GLU A 89 16.95 -5.55 -2.70
CA GLU A 89 17.99 -6.57 -2.83
C GLU A 89 18.26 -7.24 -1.47
N GLY A 90 18.61 -8.52 -1.49
CA GLY A 90 18.95 -9.24 -0.25
C GLY A 90 17.75 -9.46 0.67
N CYS A 91 16.72 -10.14 0.19
CA CYS A 91 15.51 -10.45 0.93
C CYS A 91 15.80 -11.11 2.29
N PRO A 92 15.30 -10.55 3.41
CA PRO A 92 15.48 -11.14 4.71
C PRO A 92 14.71 -12.46 4.85
N SER A 93 15.22 -13.38 5.70
CA SER A 93 14.67 -14.75 5.82
C SER A 93 13.24 -14.81 6.35
N PHE A 94 12.74 -13.74 6.97
CA PHE A 94 11.39 -13.66 7.54
C PHE A 94 10.34 -13.15 6.53
N ALA A 95 10.73 -12.84 5.28
CA ALA A 95 9.83 -12.31 4.27
C ALA A 95 9.98 -13.04 2.93
N ASP A 96 8.99 -12.89 2.06
CA ASP A 96 9.01 -13.36 0.69
C ASP A 96 9.54 -12.26 -0.26
N ASP A 97 10.40 -12.62 -1.19
CA ASP A 97 10.98 -11.68 -2.16
C ASP A 97 9.99 -11.30 -3.26
N TYR A 98 9.71 -10.00 -3.40
CA TYR A 98 8.78 -9.45 -4.40
C TYR A 98 9.17 -9.81 -5.83
N ASN A 99 10.46 -9.73 -6.18
CA ASN A 99 10.93 -9.99 -7.53
C ASN A 99 10.72 -11.46 -7.91
N SER A 100 11.08 -12.36 -7.02
CA SER A 100 10.86 -13.81 -7.19
C SER A 100 9.38 -14.16 -7.31
N LEU A 101 8.54 -13.54 -6.47
CA LEU A 101 7.09 -13.75 -6.48
C LEU A 101 6.43 -13.21 -7.76
N SER A 102 6.93 -12.10 -8.30
CA SER A 102 6.34 -11.42 -9.46
C SER A 102 6.81 -11.99 -10.80
N ALA A 103 8.02 -12.55 -10.87
CA ALA A 103 8.67 -13.01 -12.08
C ALA A 103 7.82 -13.95 -12.98
N ASN A 104 6.99 -14.79 -12.35
CA ASN A 104 6.12 -15.75 -13.04
C ASN A 104 4.63 -15.37 -12.96
N CYS A 105 4.32 -14.09 -12.77
CA CYS A 105 2.96 -13.61 -12.75
C CYS A 105 2.48 -13.19 -14.14
N SER A 106 1.18 -13.41 -14.40
CA SER A 106 0.54 -12.91 -15.61
C SER A 106 0.50 -11.38 -15.59
N SER A 107 0.79 -10.75 -16.74
CA SER A 107 0.59 -9.31 -16.95
C SER A 107 -0.87 -8.96 -17.26
N MET A 108 -1.74 -9.96 -17.46
CA MET A 108 -3.16 -9.72 -17.73
C MET A 108 -3.86 -9.15 -16.49
N PRO A 109 -4.70 -8.12 -16.66
CA PRO A 109 -5.47 -7.58 -15.54
C PRO A 109 -6.42 -8.65 -14.97
N PRO A 110 -6.64 -8.66 -13.66
CA PRO A 110 -7.58 -9.59 -13.04
C PRO A 110 -9.03 -9.29 -13.49
N ARG A 111 -9.83 -10.34 -13.62
CA ARG A 111 -11.26 -10.24 -13.97
C ARG A 111 -12.09 -10.02 -12.70
N ILE A 112 -11.91 -8.88 -12.05
CA ILE A 112 -12.64 -8.52 -10.83
C ILE A 112 -13.53 -7.32 -11.15
N VAL A 113 -14.80 -7.43 -10.79
CA VAL A 113 -15.76 -6.32 -10.95
C VAL A 113 -15.64 -5.39 -9.74
N LEU A 114 -15.28 -4.15 -10.01
CA LEU A 114 -15.19 -3.07 -9.04
C LEU A 114 -16.29 -2.04 -9.28
N SER A 115 -16.78 -1.47 -8.19
CA SER A 115 -17.72 -0.35 -8.18
C SER A 115 -17.02 0.90 -7.63
N ASP A 116 -17.49 2.07 -8.04
CA ASP A 116 -17.05 3.36 -7.46
C ASP A 116 -17.33 3.44 -5.95
N ASP A 117 -18.32 2.68 -5.47
CA ASP A 117 -18.69 2.60 -4.06
C ASP A 117 -17.90 1.57 -3.25
N ASP A 118 -17.07 0.75 -3.89
CA ASP A 118 -16.19 -0.16 -3.17
C ASP A 118 -15.13 0.62 -2.39
N ASP A 119 -14.72 0.05 -1.27
CA ASP A 119 -13.63 0.57 -0.47
C ASP A 119 -12.30 0.37 -1.21
N ALA A 120 -11.45 1.40 -1.20
CA ALA A 120 -10.23 1.44 -2.01
C ALA A 120 -8.96 1.54 -1.17
N ALA A 121 -8.96 2.37 -0.13
CA ALA A 121 -7.77 2.60 0.66
C ALA A 121 -8.09 3.00 2.10
N ILE A 122 -7.13 2.74 2.99
CA ILE A 122 -7.10 3.26 4.36
C ILE A 122 -5.86 4.13 4.49
N TYR A 123 -6.05 5.42 4.71
CA TYR A 123 -4.97 6.34 5.02
C TYR A 123 -4.94 6.67 6.51
N PHE A 124 -3.74 6.86 7.04
CA PHE A 124 -3.56 7.24 8.43
C PHE A 124 -3.26 8.73 8.57
N SER A 125 -4.04 9.42 9.39
CA SER A 125 -3.76 10.80 9.77
C SER A 125 -2.99 10.86 11.07
N SER A 126 -2.20 11.94 11.28
CA SER A 126 -1.59 12.25 12.57
C SER A 126 -2.70 12.55 13.58
N GLY A 127 -2.92 11.60 14.49
CA GLY A 127 -3.89 11.80 15.56
C GLY A 127 -3.42 12.88 16.56
N THR A 128 -4.32 13.74 17.00
CA THR A 128 -4.06 14.70 18.09
C THR A 128 -3.85 14.01 19.44
N THR A 129 -4.10 12.71 19.54
CA THR A 129 -4.12 11.91 20.77
C THR A 129 -2.97 10.87 20.85
N GLY A 130 -1.95 10.97 20.00
CA GLY A 130 -0.76 10.11 20.01
C GLY A 130 -0.71 9.11 18.87
N PHE A 131 -1.62 8.14 18.75
CA PHE A 131 -1.60 7.14 17.69
C PHE A 131 -2.34 7.60 16.42
N PRO A 132 -1.90 7.13 15.23
CA PRO A 132 -2.56 7.44 13.94
C PRO A 132 -4.01 6.97 13.89
N LYS A 133 -4.86 7.74 13.20
CA LYS A 133 -6.27 7.39 12.97
C LYS A 133 -6.48 6.88 11.56
N ALA A 134 -7.13 5.72 11.42
CA ALA A 134 -7.47 5.13 10.13
C ALA A 134 -8.67 5.85 9.48
N ILE A 135 -8.53 6.23 8.22
CA ILE A 135 -9.56 6.89 7.42
C ILE A 135 -9.80 6.05 6.18
N LEU A 136 -11.01 5.52 6.06
CA LEU A 136 -11.43 4.70 4.92
C LEU A 136 -11.85 5.57 3.73
N HIS A 137 -11.34 5.26 2.55
CA HIS A 137 -11.67 5.93 1.30
C HIS A 137 -12.26 4.95 0.27
N LYS A 138 -13.30 5.40 -0.43
CA LYS A 138 -13.89 4.71 -1.57
C LYS A 138 -13.19 5.10 -2.87
N HIS A 139 -13.28 4.24 -3.90
CA HIS A 139 -12.74 4.55 -5.22
C HIS A 139 -13.23 5.91 -5.74
N ARG A 140 -14.54 6.19 -5.65
CA ARG A 140 -15.10 7.47 -6.09
C ARG A 140 -14.48 8.69 -5.41
N SER A 141 -14.12 8.59 -4.12
CA SER A 141 -13.53 9.72 -3.37
C SER A 141 -12.12 10.03 -3.89
N LEU A 142 -11.30 9.00 -4.11
CA LEU A 142 -9.95 9.16 -4.66
C LEU A 142 -9.98 9.71 -6.09
N VAL A 143 -10.82 9.13 -6.94
CA VAL A 143 -10.99 9.60 -8.33
C VAL A 143 -11.51 11.03 -8.38
N HIS A 144 -12.45 11.39 -7.49
CA HIS A 144 -12.97 12.76 -7.42
C HIS A 144 -11.87 13.77 -7.06
N SER A 145 -11.06 13.47 -6.05
CA SER A 145 -9.92 14.33 -5.67
C SER A 145 -8.96 14.55 -6.83
N CYS A 146 -8.59 13.47 -7.54
CA CYS A 146 -7.73 13.58 -8.73
C CYS A 146 -8.36 14.45 -9.84
N LYS A 147 -9.68 14.32 -10.09
CA LYS A 147 -10.38 15.14 -11.10
C LYS A 147 -10.43 16.62 -10.72
N VAL A 148 -10.65 16.93 -9.44
CA VAL A 148 -10.64 18.31 -8.94
C VAL A 148 -9.26 18.92 -9.11
N GLU A 149 -8.21 18.19 -8.74
CA GLU A 149 -6.83 18.64 -8.90
C GLU A 149 -6.44 18.84 -10.36
N GLN A 150 -6.76 17.87 -11.21
CA GLN A 150 -6.55 17.98 -12.66
C GLN A 150 -7.23 19.24 -13.24
N TYR A 151 -8.47 19.52 -12.85
CA TYR A 151 -9.21 20.68 -13.31
C TYR A 151 -8.53 22.01 -12.88
N HIS A 152 -8.15 22.12 -11.62
CA HIS A 152 -7.57 23.38 -11.09
C HIS A 152 -6.14 23.64 -11.57
N HIS A 153 -5.36 22.59 -11.79
CA HIS A 153 -3.99 22.70 -12.31
C HIS A 153 -3.90 22.66 -13.82
N GLY A 154 -5.00 22.41 -14.51
CA GLY A 154 -5.05 22.30 -15.98
C GLY A 154 -4.23 21.15 -16.54
N GLN A 155 -4.03 20.09 -15.76
CA GLN A 155 -3.18 18.94 -16.11
C GLN A 155 -3.66 18.23 -17.37
N GLN A 156 -2.73 17.91 -18.26
CA GLN A 156 -2.97 17.23 -19.52
C GLN A 156 -2.36 15.82 -19.51
N LYS A 157 -2.80 14.98 -20.45
CA LYS A 157 -2.37 13.59 -20.54
C LYS A 157 -0.84 13.42 -20.72
N ASP A 158 -0.22 14.37 -21.40
CA ASP A 158 1.20 14.31 -21.78
C ASP A 158 2.11 15.08 -20.83
N ASP A 159 1.54 15.60 -19.71
CA ASP A 159 2.33 16.29 -18.69
C ASP A 159 3.24 15.32 -17.94
N VAL A 160 4.45 15.79 -17.63
CA VAL A 160 5.40 15.11 -16.75
C VAL A 160 5.32 15.74 -15.37
N PHE A 161 4.84 14.98 -14.41
CA PHE A 161 4.65 15.47 -13.04
C PHE A 161 5.79 15.05 -12.12
N LEU A 162 6.43 16.02 -11.46
CA LEU A 162 7.44 15.77 -10.43
C LEU A 162 6.76 15.57 -9.07
N CYS A 163 6.65 14.32 -8.63
CA CYS A 163 6.13 13.99 -7.31
C CYS A 163 7.21 14.13 -6.23
N ILE A 164 7.24 15.26 -5.54
CA ILE A 164 8.16 15.51 -4.42
C ILE A 164 7.63 14.93 -3.10
N PRO A 165 6.31 15.03 -2.80
CA PRO A 165 5.76 14.46 -1.57
C PRO A 165 5.91 12.94 -1.49
N PRO A 166 5.93 12.37 -0.26
CA PRO A 166 5.88 10.93 -0.09
C PRO A 166 4.59 10.32 -0.65
N LEU A 167 4.71 9.25 -1.43
CA LEU A 167 3.56 8.57 -2.05
C LEU A 167 2.57 7.94 -1.06
N TYR A 168 2.96 7.76 0.21
CA TYR A 168 2.02 7.31 1.23
C TYR A 168 1.01 8.40 1.65
N HIS A 169 1.24 9.66 1.28
CA HIS A 169 0.39 10.78 1.66
C HIS A 169 -0.66 11.07 0.59
N THR A 170 -1.88 11.44 1.01
CA THR A 170 -2.99 11.78 0.09
C THR A 170 -2.74 13.02 -0.76
N GLY A 171 -1.71 13.80 -0.50
CA GLY A 171 -1.31 14.97 -1.28
C GLY A 171 -0.14 14.72 -2.23
N ALA A 172 0.15 13.44 -2.56
CA ALA A 172 1.19 13.06 -3.51
C ALA A 172 0.64 12.87 -4.91
#